data_1e9800ce43d251faa6523f3e35002e69
#
_entry.id   1e9800ce43d251faa6523f3e35002e69
#
_cell.length_a   1.000
_cell.length_b   1.000
_cell.length_c   1.000
_cell.angle_alpha   90.00
_cell.angle_beta   90.00
_cell.angle_gamma   90.00
#
_symmetry.space_group_name_H-M   'P 1'
#
loop_
_entity.id
_entity.type
_entity.pdbx_description
1 polymer ?
#
loop_
_entity_poly.entity_id
_entity_poly.type
_entity_poly.pdbx_seq_one_letter_code
_entity_poly.pdbx_strand_id
1 'polypeptide(L)'
;MAQLSMSFLLALSLLAFTPFCSCGNNYQDGNLYPQFYDHSCPKAQAIVKSIVAKAVANEARMAASLLRLHFHDCFVKGCDASILLDSNGQIISEKRSNPNRNSVRGFEVVDEIKSALEKECPNTVSCADILALAARDSTVLRGGPSWVVPLGRRDSRGASLSGSNNDIPAPNNTFQTILTKFKKQGLDIVDLVALSGSHTIGNARCTSFRQRLYNQSGNGQPDFTLQQSYAAQLRSQCPRSGGDQNLFFLDFVSPTTFDNSYFKNLLASKGLLSSDEVLVTSSGVSRGLVQKYAENNELFFEQFAKSMVKMGNISPLTGSRGEIRKNCRRVNKS
;
A
#
# COMPACT_ATOMS: atom_id res chain seq x y z
N MET A 1 -91.56 -17.57 -30.81
CA MET A 1 -91.25 -17.64 -29.36
C MET A 1 -89.81 -18.02 -29.22
N ALA A 2 -88.93 -17.09 -29.07
CA ALA A 2 -87.50 -17.28 -28.84
C ALA A 2 -87.05 -16.45 -27.66
N GLN A 3 -86.64 -17.12 -26.58
CA GLN A 3 -86.10 -16.46 -25.39
C GLN A 3 -84.64 -16.07 -25.60
N LEU A 4 -84.33 -14.80 -25.46
CA LEU A 4 -82.99 -14.32 -25.38
C LEU A 4 -82.46 -14.52 -23.94
N SER A 5 -81.39 -15.27 -23.81
CA SER A 5 -80.55 -15.39 -22.60
C SER A 5 -79.41 -14.40 -22.64
N MET A 6 -79.39 -13.50 -21.70
CA MET A 6 -78.34 -12.44 -21.55
C MET A 6 -77.31 -12.97 -20.55
N SER A 7 -76.13 -13.35 -21.05
CA SER A 7 -75.00 -13.76 -20.19
C SER A 7 -74.15 -12.54 -19.81
N PHE A 8 -74.13 -12.24 -18.51
CA PHE A 8 -73.21 -11.23 -17.93
C PHE A 8 -71.81 -11.80 -17.80
N LEU A 9 -70.86 -11.25 -18.53
CA LEU A 9 -69.41 -11.51 -18.34
C LEU A 9 -68.90 -10.60 -17.27
N LEU A 10 -68.60 -11.16 -16.09
CA LEU A 10 -67.80 -10.49 -15.06
C LEU A 10 -66.31 -10.54 -15.46
N ALA A 11 -65.72 -9.42 -15.81
CA ALA A 11 -64.28 -9.30 -15.97
C ALA A 11 -63.64 -9.10 -14.57
N LEU A 12 -63.01 -10.19 -14.06
CA LEU A 12 -62.12 -10.11 -12.89
C LEU A 12 -60.79 -9.53 -13.33
N SER A 13 -60.50 -8.27 -12.97
CA SER A 13 -59.19 -7.66 -13.08
C SER A 13 -58.28 -8.18 -11.96
N LEU A 14 -57.43 -9.14 -12.28
CA LEU A 14 -56.30 -9.55 -11.43
C LEU A 14 -55.25 -8.43 -11.41
N LEU A 15 -55.23 -7.65 -10.35
CA LEU A 15 -54.11 -6.80 -10.00
C LEU A 15 -52.93 -7.73 -9.56
N ALA A 16 -51.98 -7.96 -10.46
CA ALA A 16 -50.75 -8.63 -10.15
C ALA A 16 -49.90 -7.67 -9.27
N PHE A 17 -49.88 -7.90 -7.96
CA PHE A 17 -48.88 -7.37 -7.07
C PHE A 17 -47.55 -8.03 -7.39
N THR A 18 -46.71 -7.37 -8.16
CA THR A 18 -45.31 -7.73 -8.25
C THR A 18 -44.66 -7.44 -6.90
N PRO A 19 -44.08 -8.44 -6.22
CA PRO A 19 -43.29 -8.14 -5.04
C PRO A 19 -42.11 -7.29 -5.48
N PHE A 20 -42.01 -6.06 -5.02
CA PHE A 20 -40.79 -5.30 -5.05
C PHE A 20 -39.72 -6.13 -4.29
N CYS A 21 -38.90 -6.84 -5.00
CA CYS A 21 -37.68 -7.45 -4.44
C CYS A 21 -36.78 -6.29 -4.05
N SER A 22 -36.91 -5.83 -2.82
CA SER A 22 -35.92 -4.99 -2.17
C SER A 22 -34.66 -5.86 -2.04
N CYS A 23 -33.78 -5.81 -3.05
CA CYS A 23 -32.40 -6.24 -2.87
C CYS A 23 -31.76 -5.32 -1.84
N GLY A 24 -32.09 -5.56 -0.58
CA GLY A 24 -31.30 -5.08 0.53
C GLY A 24 -29.91 -5.68 0.37
N ASN A 25 -28.96 -4.88 -0.08
CA ASN A 25 -27.56 -5.22 0.06
C ASN A 25 -27.34 -5.47 1.55
N ASN A 26 -27.32 -6.74 1.94
CA ASN A 26 -26.82 -7.17 3.25
C ASN A 26 -25.32 -6.89 3.28
N TYR A 27 -24.94 -5.63 3.45
CA TYR A 27 -23.58 -5.29 3.88
C TYR A 27 -23.45 -5.83 5.29
N GLN A 28 -22.79 -6.99 5.41
CA GLN A 28 -22.44 -7.54 6.72
C GLN A 28 -21.60 -6.49 7.45
N ASP A 29 -22.10 -6.06 8.60
CA ASP A 29 -21.39 -5.13 9.50
C ASP A 29 -19.97 -5.65 9.73
N GLY A 30 -18.97 -4.89 9.24
CA GLY A 30 -17.57 -5.23 9.40
C GLY A 30 -16.78 -5.59 8.14
N ASN A 31 -17.38 -5.70 6.96
CA ASN A 31 -16.65 -5.93 5.71
C ASN A 31 -16.27 -4.61 5.02
N LEU A 32 -15.07 -4.59 4.41
CA LEU A 32 -14.65 -3.50 3.54
C LEU A 32 -15.32 -3.65 2.17
N TYR A 33 -15.79 -2.55 1.58
CA TYR A 33 -16.35 -2.54 0.23
C TYR A 33 -16.11 -1.20 -0.48
N PRO A 34 -16.04 -1.17 -1.82
CA PRO A 34 -15.60 0.02 -2.56
C PRO A 34 -16.53 1.24 -2.43
N GLN A 35 -17.84 1.02 -2.31
CA GLN A 35 -18.88 2.05 -2.28
C GLN A 35 -19.16 2.60 -0.87
N PHE A 36 -18.29 2.34 0.10
CA PHE A 36 -18.53 2.64 1.52
C PHE A 36 -18.89 4.13 1.77
N TYR A 37 -18.30 5.04 1.01
CA TYR A 37 -18.53 6.47 1.17
C TYR A 37 -19.49 7.08 0.14
N ASP A 38 -20.10 6.33 -0.77
CA ASP A 38 -20.89 6.87 -1.88
C ASP A 38 -22.05 7.76 -1.41
N HIS A 39 -22.64 7.44 -0.27
CA HIS A 39 -23.72 8.25 0.33
C HIS A 39 -23.22 9.24 1.38
N SER A 40 -22.25 8.85 2.22
CA SER A 40 -21.80 9.63 3.37
C SER A 40 -20.75 10.69 3.03
N CYS A 41 -19.95 10.47 1.97
CA CYS A 41 -18.92 11.39 1.48
C CYS A 41 -18.61 11.14 0.00
N PRO A 42 -19.54 11.45 -0.94
CA PRO A 42 -19.41 11.08 -2.36
C PRO A 42 -18.15 11.61 -3.04
N LYS A 43 -17.59 12.72 -2.54
CA LYS A 43 -16.37 13.34 -3.08
C LYS A 43 -15.09 12.81 -2.48
N ALA A 44 -15.14 11.83 -1.54
CA ALA A 44 -13.96 11.38 -0.80
C ALA A 44 -12.80 10.98 -1.72
N GLN A 45 -13.04 10.09 -2.69
CA GLN A 45 -11.99 9.63 -3.60
C GLN A 45 -11.45 10.75 -4.49
N ALA A 46 -12.31 11.67 -4.95
CA ALA A 46 -11.89 12.79 -5.79
C ALA A 46 -11.00 13.78 -5.02
N ILE A 47 -11.33 14.07 -3.76
CA ILE A 47 -10.53 14.92 -2.87
C ILE A 47 -9.14 14.30 -2.64
N VAL A 48 -9.07 13.02 -2.29
CA VAL A 48 -7.80 12.30 -2.10
C VAL A 48 -6.96 12.39 -3.37
N LYS A 49 -7.52 11.99 -4.52
CA LYS A 49 -6.82 11.99 -5.80
C LYS A 49 -6.27 13.38 -6.18
N SER A 50 -7.06 14.43 -5.98
CA SER A 50 -6.65 15.80 -6.32
C SER A 50 -5.43 16.25 -5.51
N ILE A 51 -5.43 16.01 -4.20
CA ILE A 51 -4.33 16.42 -3.31
C ILE A 51 -3.08 15.56 -3.57
N VAL A 52 -3.24 14.25 -3.75
CA VAL A 52 -2.14 13.35 -4.13
C VAL A 52 -1.54 13.79 -5.46
N ALA A 53 -2.36 14.12 -6.47
CA ALA A 53 -1.87 14.60 -7.77
C ALA A 53 -1.04 15.88 -7.65
N LYS A 54 -1.48 16.84 -6.84
CA LYS A 54 -0.73 18.08 -6.54
C LYS A 54 0.62 17.76 -5.88
N ALA A 55 0.62 16.87 -4.88
CA ALA A 55 1.83 16.49 -4.16
C ALA A 55 2.85 15.76 -5.06
N VAL A 56 2.37 14.83 -5.90
CA VAL A 56 3.22 14.09 -6.86
C VAL A 56 3.73 14.98 -7.98
N ALA A 57 2.94 15.96 -8.44
CA ALA A 57 3.39 16.95 -9.43
C ALA A 57 4.52 17.83 -8.89
N ASN A 58 4.44 18.21 -7.61
CA ASN A 58 5.48 19.01 -6.95
C ASN A 58 6.76 18.19 -6.67
N GLU A 59 6.61 16.93 -6.30
CA GLU A 59 7.74 16.03 -6.03
C GLU A 59 7.35 14.59 -6.45
N ALA A 60 7.88 14.11 -7.56
CA ALA A 60 7.58 12.77 -8.10
C ALA A 60 7.81 11.63 -7.09
N ARG A 61 8.81 11.77 -6.21
CA ARG A 61 9.14 10.81 -5.14
C ARG A 61 8.04 10.67 -4.10
N MET A 62 7.13 11.64 -3.99
CA MET A 62 6.01 11.57 -3.04
C MET A 62 5.12 10.37 -3.32
N ALA A 63 5.00 9.94 -4.57
CA ALA A 63 4.25 8.74 -4.93
C ALA A 63 4.78 7.49 -4.21
N ALA A 64 6.10 7.25 -4.28
CA ALA A 64 6.72 6.14 -3.56
C ALA A 64 6.59 6.29 -2.03
N SER A 65 6.63 7.53 -1.52
CA SER A 65 6.48 7.81 -0.09
C SER A 65 5.09 7.42 0.42
N LEU A 66 4.03 7.79 -0.29
CA LEU A 66 2.64 7.48 0.09
C LEU A 66 2.34 5.98 -0.06
N LEU A 67 2.82 5.34 -1.12
CA LEU A 67 2.71 3.89 -1.32
C LEU A 67 3.38 3.13 -0.16
N ARG A 68 4.61 3.53 0.20
CA ARG A 68 5.35 2.93 1.31
C ARG A 68 4.69 3.17 2.67
N LEU A 69 4.08 4.34 2.86
CA LEU A 69 3.42 4.67 4.12
C LEU A 69 2.24 3.73 4.40
N HIS A 70 1.46 3.38 3.37
CA HIS A 70 0.40 2.37 3.46
C HIS A 70 0.95 0.97 3.78
N PHE A 71 2.03 0.55 3.13
CA PHE A 71 2.70 -0.72 3.43
C PHE A 71 3.17 -0.79 4.90
N HIS A 72 3.85 0.25 5.38
CA HIS A 72 4.35 0.29 6.75
C HIS A 72 3.22 0.32 7.81
N ASP A 73 2.07 0.91 7.47
CA ASP A 73 0.87 0.85 8.29
C ASP A 73 0.35 -0.59 8.39
N CYS A 74 0.07 -1.21 7.24
CA CYS A 74 -0.59 -2.51 7.16
C CYS A 74 0.22 -3.64 7.81
N PHE A 75 1.56 -3.58 7.79
CA PHE A 75 2.43 -4.63 8.33
C PHE A 75 2.58 -4.59 9.86
N VAL A 76 2.06 -3.51 10.49
CA VAL A 76 2.13 -3.33 11.95
C VAL A 76 0.80 -3.47 12.55
N LYS A 77 0.13 -4.14 13.11
CA LYS A 77 -1.25 -4.22 13.65
C LYS A 77 -2.36 -4.39 12.61
N GLY A 78 -2.10 -4.20 11.34
CA GLY A 78 -3.04 -4.14 10.25
C GLY A 78 -3.21 -2.72 9.68
N CYS A 79 -4.01 -2.57 8.64
CA CYS A 79 -4.26 -1.29 7.99
C CYS A 79 -5.20 -0.42 8.85
N ASP A 80 -4.65 0.23 9.87
CA ASP A 80 -5.39 0.95 10.92
C ASP A 80 -4.89 2.38 11.19
N ALA A 81 -4.01 2.89 10.33
CA ALA A 81 -3.39 4.21 10.43
C ALA A 81 -2.60 4.46 11.73
N SER A 82 -2.14 3.42 12.42
CA SER A 82 -1.35 3.56 13.65
C SER A 82 -0.02 4.27 13.42
N ILE A 83 0.60 4.10 12.24
CA ILE A 83 1.83 4.78 11.85
C ILE A 83 1.72 6.31 11.83
N LEU A 84 0.52 6.85 11.63
CA LEU A 84 0.31 8.30 11.56
C LEU A 84 0.34 8.99 12.93
N LEU A 85 0.15 8.24 14.01
CA LEU A 85 0.11 8.78 15.37
C LEU A 85 1.47 9.36 15.80
N ASP A 86 1.43 10.56 16.37
CA ASP A 86 2.60 11.17 17.00
C ASP A 86 2.76 10.65 18.44
N SER A 87 3.99 10.73 18.97
CA SER A 87 4.24 10.40 20.36
C SER A 87 3.61 11.43 21.29
N ASN A 88 3.04 10.92 22.38
CA ASN A 88 2.55 11.74 23.51
C ASN A 88 2.85 11.00 24.83
N GLY A 89 2.29 11.46 25.95
CA GLY A 89 2.53 10.81 27.26
C GLY A 89 2.09 9.34 27.36
N GLN A 90 1.24 8.84 26.46
CA GLN A 90 0.67 7.49 26.49
C GLN A 90 1.08 6.64 25.27
N ILE A 91 1.37 7.28 24.14
CA ILE A 91 1.68 6.63 22.86
C ILE A 91 3.14 6.87 22.51
N ILE A 92 3.88 5.79 22.24
CA ILE A 92 5.19 5.85 21.59
C ILE A 92 4.97 5.57 20.11
N SER A 93 5.18 6.58 19.27
CA SER A 93 4.93 6.52 17.84
C SER A 93 5.80 5.50 17.12
N GLU A 94 5.23 4.81 16.14
CA GLU A 94 5.93 3.95 15.18
C GLU A 94 6.93 4.71 14.31
N LYS A 95 6.78 6.02 14.13
CA LYS A 95 7.73 6.91 13.43
C LYS A 95 9.14 6.85 14.03
N ARG A 96 9.28 6.43 15.29
CA ARG A 96 10.55 6.29 16.00
C ARG A 96 11.24 4.94 15.78
N SER A 97 10.57 3.98 15.19
CA SER A 97 11.12 2.64 14.90
C SER A 97 12.28 2.71 13.88
N ASN A 98 13.13 1.69 13.89
CA ASN A 98 14.27 1.63 12.96
C ASN A 98 13.87 1.71 11.48
N PRO A 99 12.82 1.00 10.98
CA PRO A 99 12.42 1.09 9.59
C PRO A 99 11.78 2.43 9.20
N ASN A 100 11.27 3.20 10.18
CA ASN A 100 10.52 4.44 9.94
C ASN A 100 11.34 5.70 10.18
N ARG A 101 12.20 5.68 11.19
CA ARG A 101 12.94 6.87 11.65
C ARG A 101 13.71 7.53 10.53
N ASN A 102 13.43 8.82 10.31
CA ASN A 102 14.04 9.63 9.25
C ASN A 102 13.88 9.07 7.83
N SER A 103 12.93 8.15 7.59
CA SER A 103 12.77 7.51 6.28
C SER A 103 11.34 7.55 5.72
N VAL A 104 10.31 7.43 6.54
CA VAL A 104 8.92 7.58 6.10
C VAL A 104 8.56 9.05 5.94
N ARG A 105 7.74 9.36 4.92
CA ARG A 105 7.39 10.71 4.48
C ARG A 105 5.92 10.75 4.01
N GLY A 106 5.40 11.96 3.74
CA GLY A 106 4.05 12.15 3.19
C GLY A 106 2.99 12.37 4.25
N PHE A 107 3.38 12.53 5.50
CA PHE A 107 2.46 12.81 6.59
C PHE A 107 1.70 14.13 6.38
N GLU A 108 2.38 15.15 5.86
CA GLU A 108 1.81 16.47 5.54
C GLU A 108 0.76 16.37 4.43
N VAL A 109 0.95 15.47 3.46
CA VAL A 109 -0.04 15.21 2.39
C VAL A 109 -1.28 14.55 2.99
N VAL A 110 -1.10 13.58 3.89
CA VAL A 110 -2.22 12.95 4.61
C VAL A 110 -2.97 13.97 5.47
N ASP A 111 -2.28 14.90 6.13
CA ASP A 111 -2.90 15.97 6.91
C ASP A 111 -3.72 16.92 6.02
N GLU A 112 -3.20 17.31 4.84
CA GLU A 112 -3.93 18.14 3.86
C GLU A 112 -5.20 17.43 3.38
N ILE A 113 -5.09 16.13 3.02
CA ILE A 113 -6.23 15.30 2.63
C ILE A 113 -7.26 15.25 3.75
N LYS A 114 -6.84 14.92 4.96
CA LYS A 114 -7.74 14.82 6.12
C LYS A 114 -8.44 16.14 6.41
N SER A 115 -7.73 17.25 6.37
CA SER A 115 -8.31 18.58 6.56
C SER A 115 -9.37 18.92 5.51
N ALA A 116 -9.15 18.56 4.25
CA ALA A 116 -10.11 18.77 3.17
C ALA A 116 -11.37 17.90 3.35
N LEU A 117 -11.17 16.64 3.72
CA LEU A 117 -12.26 15.69 3.98
C LEU A 117 -13.11 16.10 5.20
N GLU A 118 -12.49 16.60 6.26
CA GLU A 118 -13.23 17.08 7.44
C GLU A 118 -14.06 18.35 7.16
N LYS A 119 -13.70 19.14 6.14
CA LYS A 119 -14.52 20.27 5.68
C LYS A 119 -15.69 19.82 4.83
N GLU A 120 -15.51 18.79 3.99
CA GLU A 120 -16.58 18.28 3.09
C GLU A 120 -17.55 17.37 3.83
N CYS A 121 -17.05 16.44 4.63
CA CYS A 121 -17.84 15.42 5.33
C CYS A 121 -17.20 15.11 6.72
N PRO A 122 -17.49 15.93 7.74
CA PRO A 122 -16.89 15.81 9.07
C PRO A 122 -17.06 14.43 9.69
N ASN A 123 -16.02 13.92 10.35
CA ASN A 123 -16.00 12.64 11.07
C ASN A 123 -16.41 11.41 10.24
N THR A 124 -16.21 11.44 8.92
CA THR A 124 -16.68 10.37 8.02
C THR A 124 -15.58 9.48 7.53
N VAL A 125 -14.51 10.04 6.93
CA VAL A 125 -13.45 9.27 6.27
C VAL A 125 -12.30 9.00 7.22
N SER A 126 -11.94 7.73 7.38
CA SER A 126 -10.83 7.31 8.25
C SER A 126 -9.45 7.66 7.65
N CYS A 127 -8.46 7.84 8.51
CA CYS A 127 -7.07 8.01 8.09
C CYS A 127 -6.51 6.73 7.42
N ALA A 128 -6.99 5.56 7.82
CA ALA A 128 -6.62 4.27 7.22
C ALA A 128 -7.10 4.17 5.76
N ASP A 129 -8.32 4.63 5.47
CA ASP A 129 -8.82 4.67 4.09
C ASP A 129 -8.14 5.75 3.25
N ILE A 130 -7.74 6.88 3.85
CA ILE A 130 -6.90 7.88 3.18
C ILE A 130 -5.58 7.26 2.71
N LEU A 131 -4.89 6.48 3.56
CA LEU A 131 -3.66 5.79 3.19
C LEU A 131 -3.86 4.83 2.02
N ALA A 132 -4.91 4.02 2.05
CA ALA A 132 -5.20 3.05 1.00
C ALA A 132 -5.52 3.72 -0.35
N LEU A 133 -6.31 4.80 -0.34
CA LEU A 133 -6.62 5.58 -1.54
C LEU A 133 -5.40 6.32 -2.07
N ALA A 134 -4.61 6.94 -1.19
CA ALA A 134 -3.39 7.66 -1.58
C ALA A 134 -2.36 6.72 -2.20
N ALA A 135 -2.23 5.49 -1.71
CA ALA A 135 -1.34 4.48 -2.30
C ALA A 135 -1.76 4.11 -3.73
N ARG A 136 -3.07 3.87 -3.98
CA ARG A 136 -3.60 3.60 -5.31
C ARG A 136 -3.37 4.79 -6.25
N ASP A 137 -3.75 5.99 -5.83
CA ASP A 137 -3.66 7.18 -6.66
C ASP A 137 -2.21 7.54 -7.00
N SER A 138 -1.29 7.37 -6.05
CA SER A 138 0.15 7.53 -6.24
C SER A 138 0.72 6.60 -7.31
N THR A 139 0.32 5.32 -7.27
CA THR A 139 0.73 4.31 -8.25
C THR A 139 0.25 4.67 -9.65
N VAL A 140 -1.02 5.03 -9.79
CA VAL A 140 -1.63 5.42 -11.09
C VAL A 140 -0.95 6.67 -11.66
N LEU A 141 -0.68 7.68 -10.84
CA LEU A 141 -0.02 8.92 -11.27
C LEU A 141 1.41 8.72 -11.78
N ARG A 142 2.03 7.59 -11.46
CA ARG A 142 3.36 7.23 -11.97
C ARG A 142 3.32 6.21 -13.11
N GLY A 143 2.14 5.92 -13.67
CA GLY A 143 1.97 5.01 -14.80
C GLY A 143 1.67 3.57 -14.42
N GLY A 144 1.53 3.27 -13.12
CA GLY A 144 1.21 1.93 -12.63
C GLY A 144 -0.29 1.59 -12.71
N PRO A 145 -0.65 0.37 -12.27
CA PRO A 145 -2.02 -0.12 -12.35
C PRO A 145 -2.97 0.60 -11.40
N SER A 146 -4.24 0.63 -11.77
CA SER A 146 -5.32 1.00 -10.88
C SER A 146 -5.97 -0.26 -10.30
N TRP A 147 -6.53 -0.14 -9.11
CA TRP A 147 -7.38 -1.17 -8.50
C TRP A 147 -8.55 -0.55 -7.75
N VAL A 148 -9.60 -1.34 -7.60
CA VAL A 148 -10.73 -0.98 -6.75
C VAL A 148 -10.30 -1.13 -5.29
N VAL A 149 -10.38 -0.05 -4.53
CA VAL A 149 -9.98 -0.02 -3.11
C VAL A 149 -11.19 -0.33 -2.24
N PRO A 150 -11.22 -1.47 -1.51
CA PRO A 150 -12.22 -1.70 -0.47
C PRO A 150 -12.02 -0.69 0.66
N LEU A 151 -13.10 -0.05 1.11
CA LEU A 151 -13.13 1.04 2.09
C LEU A 151 -13.98 0.65 3.30
N GLY A 152 -13.91 1.44 4.38
CA GLY A 152 -14.63 1.16 5.63
C GLY A 152 -13.71 0.83 6.80
N ARG A 153 -12.39 1.03 6.64
CA ARG A 153 -11.42 0.91 7.74
C ARG A 153 -11.67 1.99 8.77
N ARG A 154 -11.29 1.67 10.00
CA ARG A 154 -11.27 2.62 11.11
C ARG A 154 -9.84 2.78 11.65
N ASP A 155 -9.62 3.84 12.37
CA ASP A 155 -8.31 4.24 12.87
C ASP A 155 -8.05 3.63 14.25
N SER A 156 -6.84 3.15 14.47
CA SER A 156 -6.36 2.65 15.77
C SER A 156 -6.30 3.76 16.82
N ARG A 157 -6.53 3.39 18.09
CA ARG A 157 -6.34 4.26 19.25
C ARG A 157 -4.95 4.13 19.88
N GLY A 158 -4.02 3.46 19.22
CA GLY A 158 -2.67 3.27 19.72
C GLY A 158 -1.70 2.82 18.64
N ALA A 159 -0.42 2.93 18.91
CA ALA A 159 0.69 2.56 18.02
C ALA A 159 1.51 1.41 18.62
N SER A 160 2.34 0.75 17.79
CA SER A 160 3.21 -0.34 18.23
C SER A 160 4.64 -0.16 17.73
N LEU A 161 5.47 0.52 18.55
CA LEU A 161 6.90 0.67 18.24
C LEU A 161 7.61 -0.68 18.09
N SER A 162 7.31 -1.64 18.95
CA SER A 162 7.90 -2.98 18.88
C SER A 162 7.42 -3.76 17.65
N GLY A 163 6.13 -3.71 17.34
CA GLY A 163 5.59 -4.29 16.11
C GLY A 163 6.26 -3.71 14.88
N SER A 164 6.40 -2.39 14.81
CA SER A 164 7.07 -1.72 13.70
C SER A 164 8.54 -2.16 13.53
N ASN A 165 9.28 -2.39 14.62
CA ASN A 165 10.65 -2.89 14.53
C ASN A 165 10.74 -4.36 14.10
N ASN A 166 9.76 -5.19 14.47
CA ASN A 166 9.81 -6.63 14.27
C ASN A 166 9.12 -7.12 13.00
N ASP A 167 8.00 -6.50 12.62
CA ASP A 167 7.12 -7.03 11.57
C ASP A 167 7.42 -6.45 10.18
N ILE A 168 7.94 -5.22 10.09
CA ILE A 168 8.34 -4.65 8.81
C ILE A 168 9.61 -5.33 8.30
N PRO A 169 9.65 -5.83 7.05
CA PRO A 169 10.88 -6.35 6.43
C PRO A 169 11.98 -5.28 6.35
N ALA A 170 13.21 -5.66 6.69
CA ALA A 170 14.38 -4.78 6.60
C ALA A 170 15.12 -4.97 5.27
N PRO A 171 15.83 -3.93 4.77
CA PRO A 171 16.52 -3.97 3.48
C PRO A 171 17.67 -4.99 3.38
N ASN A 172 18.09 -5.53 4.52
CA ASN A 172 19.15 -6.53 4.64
C ASN A 172 18.66 -7.91 5.11
N ASN A 173 17.33 -8.11 5.18
CA ASN A 173 16.79 -9.41 5.57
C ASN A 173 17.07 -10.48 4.50
N THR A 174 17.22 -11.72 4.95
CA THR A 174 17.26 -12.89 4.08
C THR A 174 15.90 -13.15 3.45
N PHE A 175 15.86 -13.85 2.33
CA PHE A 175 14.62 -14.26 1.66
C PHE A 175 13.64 -14.96 2.62
N GLN A 176 14.16 -15.92 3.41
CA GLN A 176 13.33 -16.66 4.36
C GLN A 176 12.72 -15.76 5.43
N THR A 177 13.48 -14.79 5.95
CA THR A 177 12.98 -13.81 6.93
C THR A 177 11.87 -12.94 6.33
N ILE A 178 12.05 -12.45 5.10
CA ILE A 178 11.05 -11.62 4.41
C ILE A 178 9.79 -12.45 4.16
N LEU A 179 9.93 -13.65 3.60
CA LEU A 179 8.79 -14.52 3.31
C LEU A 179 8.01 -14.89 4.59
N THR A 180 8.70 -15.12 5.70
CA THR A 180 8.06 -15.39 7.00
C THR A 180 7.24 -14.21 7.48
N LYS A 181 7.75 -12.97 7.33
CA LYS A 181 7.00 -11.75 7.68
C LYS A 181 5.78 -11.55 6.80
N PHE A 182 5.89 -11.81 5.49
CA PHE A 182 4.74 -11.76 4.57
C PHE A 182 3.68 -12.82 4.94
N LYS A 183 4.09 -14.07 5.19
CA LYS A 183 3.19 -15.14 5.62
C LYS A 183 2.47 -14.82 6.94
N LYS A 184 3.15 -14.17 7.88
CA LYS A 184 2.52 -13.70 9.13
C LYS A 184 1.35 -12.74 8.85
N GLN A 185 1.40 -12.00 7.77
CA GLN A 185 0.35 -11.08 7.32
C GLN A 185 -0.67 -11.72 6.36
N GLY A 186 -0.62 -13.04 6.16
CA GLY A 186 -1.50 -13.75 5.23
C GLY A 186 -1.14 -13.58 3.74
N LEU A 187 0.06 -13.07 3.46
CA LEU A 187 0.59 -12.91 2.11
C LEU A 187 1.52 -14.05 1.75
N ASP A 188 1.55 -14.44 0.49
CA ASP A 188 2.38 -15.54 0.00
C ASP A 188 3.60 -15.06 -0.80
N ILE A 189 4.32 -15.99 -1.43
CA ILE A 189 5.51 -15.69 -2.23
C ILE A 189 5.16 -14.89 -3.49
N VAL A 190 3.97 -15.05 -4.05
CA VAL A 190 3.51 -14.29 -5.22
C VAL A 190 3.29 -12.83 -4.81
N ASP A 191 2.62 -12.61 -3.67
CA ASP A 191 2.42 -11.28 -3.10
C ASP A 191 3.77 -10.62 -2.75
N LEU A 192 4.71 -11.39 -2.16
CA LEU A 192 6.04 -10.88 -1.84
C LEU A 192 6.75 -10.33 -3.09
N VAL A 193 6.81 -11.11 -4.16
CA VAL A 193 7.53 -10.68 -5.38
C VAL A 193 6.81 -9.53 -6.06
N ALA A 194 5.47 -9.59 -6.18
CA ALA A 194 4.69 -8.53 -6.80
C ALA A 194 4.78 -7.21 -6.03
N LEU A 195 4.63 -7.22 -4.70
CA LEU A 195 4.70 -6.01 -3.87
C LEU A 195 6.11 -5.44 -3.78
N SER A 196 7.16 -6.26 -3.87
CA SER A 196 8.53 -5.78 -4.00
C SER A 196 8.75 -4.96 -5.28
N GLY A 197 7.94 -5.18 -6.32
CA GLY A 197 7.90 -4.36 -7.53
C GLY A 197 7.58 -2.88 -7.28
N SER A 198 7.06 -2.49 -6.09
CA SER A 198 6.96 -1.09 -5.66
C SER A 198 8.29 -0.36 -5.73
N HIS A 199 9.43 -1.08 -5.65
CA HIS A 199 10.76 -0.52 -5.77
C HIS A 199 11.13 -0.08 -7.21
N THR A 200 10.21 -0.19 -8.16
CA THR A 200 10.36 0.46 -9.48
C THR A 200 10.31 1.99 -9.36
N ILE A 201 9.81 2.55 -8.24
CA ILE A 201 9.88 3.97 -7.93
C ILE A 201 10.46 4.22 -6.54
N GLY A 202 11.04 5.41 -6.34
CA GLY A 202 11.54 5.84 -5.03
C GLY A 202 13.05 5.70 -4.86
N ASN A 203 13.47 6.01 -3.63
CA ASN A 203 14.90 6.09 -3.28
C ASN A 203 15.20 5.37 -1.97
N ALA A 204 16.40 4.82 -1.88
CA ALA A 204 17.01 4.35 -0.64
C ALA A 204 18.21 5.22 -0.25
N ARG A 205 18.50 5.29 1.05
CA ARG A 205 19.73 5.93 1.54
C ARG A 205 20.93 5.00 1.40
N CYS A 206 22.11 5.59 1.29
CA CYS A 206 23.37 4.86 1.30
C CYS A 206 23.45 3.85 2.46
N THR A 207 23.01 4.22 3.66
CA THR A 207 22.99 3.34 4.83
C THR A 207 22.16 2.06 4.65
N SER A 208 21.19 2.05 3.74
CA SER A 208 20.30 0.89 3.52
C SER A 208 20.99 -0.26 2.75
N PHE A 209 22.06 0.05 1.99
CA PHE A 209 22.76 -0.94 1.16
C PHE A 209 24.29 -0.85 1.22
N ARG A 210 24.86 0.07 2.00
CA ARG A 210 26.33 0.25 2.12
C ARG A 210 27.05 -1.07 2.41
N GLN A 211 26.45 -1.95 3.21
CA GLN A 211 27.05 -3.26 3.48
C GLN A 211 27.31 -4.07 2.22
N ARG A 212 26.44 -4.00 1.21
CA ARG A 212 26.62 -4.68 -0.07
C ARG A 212 27.87 -4.21 -0.81
N LEU A 213 28.27 -2.98 -0.61
CA LEU A 213 29.43 -2.38 -1.27
C LEU A 213 30.75 -2.75 -0.59
N TYR A 214 30.73 -3.04 0.73
CA TYR A 214 31.96 -3.05 1.52
C TYR A 214 32.08 -4.15 2.57
N ASN A 215 30.98 -4.70 3.05
CA ASN A 215 30.98 -5.62 4.19
C ASN A 215 29.73 -6.49 4.21
N GLN A 216 29.48 -7.20 3.13
CA GLN A 216 28.34 -8.11 3.06
C GLN A 216 28.52 -9.25 4.08
N SER A 217 27.47 -9.49 4.87
CA SER A 217 27.48 -10.53 5.91
C SER A 217 28.56 -10.38 6.99
N GLY A 218 29.15 -9.19 7.16
CA GLY A 218 30.13 -8.91 8.21
C GLY A 218 31.57 -9.45 7.96
N ASN A 219 31.88 -9.93 6.76
CA ASN A 219 33.15 -10.56 6.42
C ASN A 219 34.19 -9.60 5.78
N GLY A 220 33.88 -8.29 5.72
CA GLY A 220 34.74 -7.28 5.11
C GLY A 220 34.79 -7.30 3.58
N GLN A 221 34.03 -8.19 2.93
CA GLN A 221 33.95 -8.31 1.49
C GLN A 221 32.67 -7.69 0.93
N PRO A 222 32.68 -7.19 -0.32
CA PRO A 222 31.46 -6.73 -0.99
C PRO A 222 30.55 -7.91 -1.33
N ASP A 223 29.31 -7.58 -1.66
CA ASP A 223 28.33 -8.53 -2.21
C ASP A 223 28.68 -8.85 -3.67
N PHE A 224 29.11 -10.07 -3.94
CA PHE A 224 29.49 -10.53 -5.28
C PHE A 224 28.28 -10.84 -6.18
N THR A 225 27.05 -10.85 -5.63
CA THR A 225 25.82 -10.95 -6.43
C THR A 225 25.46 -9.61 -7.06
N LEU A 226 26.05 -8.49 -6.61
CA LEU A 226 25.85 -7.17 -7.19
C LEU A 226 26.79 -6.95 -8.38
N GLN A 227 26.25 -6.56 -9.53
CA GLN A 227 27.00 -6.31 -10.75
C GLN A 227 28.12 -5.28 -10.52
N GLN A 228 29.36 -5.61 -10.91
CA GLN A 228 30.56 -4.87 -10.48
C GLN A 228 30.64 -3.44 -10.98
N SER A 229 30.22 -3.16 -12.23
CA SER A 229 30.18 -1.77 -12.74
C SER A 229 29.15 -0.92 -12.03
N TYR A 230 28.00 -1.49 -11.70
CA TYR A 230 26.98 -0.82 -10.92
C TYR A 230 27.45 -0.57 -9.48
N ALA A 231 28.10 -1.54 -8.85
CA ALA A 231 28.71 -1.36 -7.53
C ALA A 231 29.76 -0.24 -7.52
N ALA A 232 30.56 -0.09 -8.59
CA ALA A 232 31.50 1.00 -8.72
C ALA A 232 30.83 2.38 -8.80
N GLN A 233 29.73 2.48 -9.57
CA GLN A 233 28.92 3.70 -9.63
C GLN A 233 28.32 4.06 -8.25
N LEU A 234 27.80 3.06 -7.54
CA LEU A 234 27.24 3.30 -6.20
C LEU A 234 28.31 3.78 -5.20
N ARG A 235 29.53 3.22 -5.25
CA ARG A 235 30.65 3.62 -4.37
C ARG A 235 31.07 5.07 -4.55
N SER A 236 30.90 5.66 -5.73
CA SER A 236 31.27 7.06 -6.00
C SER A 236 30.49 8.05 -5.11
N GLN A 237 29.27 7.70 -4.69
CA GLN A 237 28.41 8.57 -3.88
C GLN A 237 28.02 7.92 -2.53
N CYS A 238 28.30 6.63 -2.33
CA CYS A 238 28.09 5.92 -1.07
C CYS A 238 29.44 5.38 -0.55
N PRO A 239 30.26 6.20 0.10
CA PRO A 239 31.57 5.81 0.62
C PRO A 239 31.45 4.88 1.84
N ARG A 240 32.56 4.27 2.26
CA ARG A 240 32.63 3.43 3.48
C ARG A 240 32.18 4.16 4.73
N SER A 241 32.45 5.47 4.81
CA SER A 241 32.08 6.34 5.91
C SER A 241 31.58 7.68 5.37
N GLY A 242 30.57 8.25 5.99
CA GLY A 242 29.91 9.47 5.49
C GLY A 242 28.90 9.18 4.36
N GLY A 243 28.29 10.23 3.80
CA GLY A 243 27.29 10.11 2.74
C GLY A 243 26.00 9.37 3.16
N ASP A 244 25.71 9.25 4.47
CA ASP A 244 24.60 8.48 5.02
C ASP A 244 23.25 8.86 4.47
N GLN A 245 23.06 10.16 4.19
CA GLN A 245 21.82 10.74 3.69
C GLN A 245 21.74 10.77 2.16
N ASN A 246 22.80 10.40 1.44
CA ASN A 246 22.81 10.36 -0.01
C ASN A 246 21.72 9.36 -0.48
N LEU A 247 20.95 9.79 -1.48
CA LEU A 247 19.81 9.06 -2.01
C LEU A 247 20.16 8.40 -3.34
N PHE A 248 19.72 7.16 -3.49
CA PHE A 248 19.92 6.36 -4.69
C PHE A 248 18.58 5.84 -5.17
N PHE A 249 18.35 5.85 -6.46
CA PHE A 249 17.15 5.28 -7.04
C PHE A 249 17.08 3.78 -6.80
N LEU A 250 15.91 3.29 -6.41
CA LEU A 250 15.65 1.85 -6.28
C LEU A 250 15.60 1.17 -7.65
N ASP A 251 15.04 1.87 -8.65
CA ASP A 251 15.10 1.48 -10.05
C ASP A 251 16.15 2.32 -10.79
N PHE A 252 17.15 1.64 -11.35
CA PHE A 252 18.24 2.28 -12.08
C PHE A 252 17.82 2.79 -13.46
N VAL A 253 16.80 2.18 -14.09
CA VAL A 253 16.41 2.44 -15.49
C VAL A 253 15.30 3.50 -15.57
N SER A 254 14.23 3.35 -14.80
CA SER A 254 13.04 4.21 -14.85
C SER A 254 12.61 4.71 -13.47
N PRO A 255 13.44 5.48 -12.76
CA PRO A 255 13.33 5.73 -11.31
C PRO A 255 12.05 6.47 -10.87
N THR A 256 11.30 7.05 -11.81
CA THR A 256 10.09 7.80 -11.54
C THR A 256 8.86 7.30 -12.32
N THR A 257 8.99 6.20 -13.05
CA THR A 257 7.89 5.55 -13.78
C THR A 257 7.59 4.21 -13.13
N PHE A 258 6.32 3.96 -12.83
CA PHE A 258 5.90 2.68 -12.28
C PHE A 258 5.77 1.69 -13.44
N ASP A 259 6.76 0.79 -13.57
CA ASP A 259 6.83 -0.21 -14.62
C ASP A 259 7.56 -1.48 -14.15
N ASN A 260 7.90 -2.38 -15.06
CA ASN A 260 8.58 -3.63 -14.73
C ASN A 260 10.12 -3.56 -14.80
N SER A 261 10.71 -2.38 -14.91
CA SER A 261 12.17 -2.21 -15.01
C SER A 261 12.89 -2.68 -13.75
N TYR A 262 12.27 -2.56 -12.58
CA TYR A 262 12.77 -3.16 -11.33
C TYR A 262 13.12 -4.65 -11.50
N PHE A 263 12.25 -5.45 -12.07
CA PHE A 263 12.49 -6.89 -12.28
C PHE A 263 13.60 -7.15 -13.31
N LYS A 264 13.70 -6.32 -14.35
CA LYS A 264 14.80 -6.39 -15.33
C LYS A 264 16.12 -6.07 -14.68
N ASN A 265 16.14 -5.08 -13.77
CA ASN A 265 17.32 -4.74 -12.97
C ASN A 265 17.78 -5.91 -12.07
N LEU A 266 16.83 -6.63 -11.44
CA LEU A 266 17.16 -7.82 -10.64
C LEU A 266 17.81 -8.92 -11.48
N LEU A 267 17.27 -9.20 -12.67
CA LEU A 267 17.88 -10.20 -13.60
C LEU A 267 19.26 -9.77 -14.11
N ALA A 268 19.54 -8.48 -14.13
CA ALA A 268 20.85 -7.92 -14.47
C ALA A 268 21.79 -7.79 -13.26
N SER A 269 21.45 -8.37 -12.10
CA SER A 269 22.20 -8.24 -10.84
C SER A 269 22.42 -6.78 -10.39
N LYS A 270 21.41 -5.94 -10.60
CA LYS A 270 21.38 -4.52 -10.24
C LYS A 270 20.32 -4.18 -9.19
N GLY A 271 19.84 -5.15 -8.44
CA GLY A 271 19.00 -4.90 -7.28
C GLY A 271 19.78 -4.04 -6.28
N LEU A 272 19.19 -2.92 -5.82
CA LEU A 272 19.92 -2.00 -4.93
C LEU A 272 20.06 -2.57 -3.52
N LEU A 273 18.99 -3.13 -2.95
CA LEU A 273 18.96 -3.67 -1.60
C LEU A 273 19.28 -5.17 -1.59
N SER A 274 19.78 -5.68 -0.47
CA SER A 274 19.90 -7.14 -0.30
C SER A 274 18.52 -7.81 -0.40
N SER A 275 17.48 -7.19 0.17
CA SER A 275 16.10 -7.68 0.09
C SER A 275 15.55 -7.77 -1.33
N ASP A 276 16.07 -7.00 -2.28
CA ASP A 276 15.72 -7.07 -3.70
C ASP A 276 16.44 -8.26 -4.38
N GLU A 277 17.74 -8.34 -4.20
CA GLU A 277 18.59 -9.34 -4.87
C GLU A 277 18.25 -10.77 -4.46
N VAL A 278 17.86 -11.00 -3.19
CA VAL A 278 17.48 -12.33 -2.71
C VAL A 278 16.26 -12.92 -3.39
N LEU A 279 15.44 -12.12 -4.07
CA LEU A 279 14.30 -12.60 -4.87
C LEU A 279 14.77 -13.43 -6.07
N VAL A 280 15.95 -13.17 -6.58
CA VAL A 280 16.54 -13.90 -7.71
C VAL A 280 17.52 -14.98 -7.23
N THR A 281 18.29 -14.71 -6.17
CA THR A 281 19.41 -15.56 -5.77
C THR A 281 19.04 -16.69 -4.81
N SER A 282 17.90 -16.57 -4.08
CA SER A 282 17.61 -17.48 -2.95
C SER A 282 16.53 -18.52 -3.21
N SER A 283 15.71 -18.36 -4.25
CA SER A 283 14.58 -19.27 -4.52
C SER A 283 14.27 -19.37 -6.01
N GLY A 284 14.18 -20.58 -6.54
CA GLY A 284 13.77 -20.82 -7.93
C GLY A 284 12.33 -20.33 -8.23
N VAL A 285 11.43 -20.44 -7.26
CA VAL A 285 10.03 -19.98 -7.41
C VAL A 285 9.99 -18.46 -7.53
N SER A 286 10.66 -17.71 -6.63
CA SER A 286 10.68 -16.24 -6.71
C SER A 286 11.40 -15.76 -7.96
N ARG A 287 12.52 -16.40 -8.34
CA ARG A 287 13.23 -16.10 -9.59
C ARG A 287 12.32 -16.26 -10.82
N GLY A 288 11.53 -17.34 -10.88
CA GLY A 288 10.57 -17.56 -11.96
C GLY A 288 9.49 -16.49 -12.03
N LEU A 289 9.01 -15.97 -10.89
CA LEU A 289 8.09 -14.83 -10.83
C LEU A 289 8.76 -13.54 -11.30
N VAL A 290 9.99 -13.26 -10.85
CA VAL A 290 10.78 -12.10 -11.32
C VAL A 290 10.93 -12.14 -12.84
N GLN A 291 11.25 -13.30 -13.44
CA GLN A 291 11.37 -13.47 -14.89
C GLN A 291 10.05 -13.15 -15.60
N LYS A 292 8.94 -13.73 -15.14
CA LYS A 292 7.61 -13.49 -15.72
C LYS A 292 7.24 -12.00 -15.70
N TYR A 293 7.49 -11.31 -14.58
CA TYR A 293 7.17 -9.89 -14.45
C TYR A 293 8.13 -9.00 -15.27
N ALA A 294 9.41 -9.38 -15.39
CA ALA A 294 10.36 -8.69 -16.25
C ALA A 294 9.99 -8.77 -17.74
N GLU A 295 9.41 -9.90 -18.16
CA GLU A 295 9.00 -10.14 -19.54
C GLU A 295 7.63 -9.53 -19.86
N ASN A 296 6.72 -9.46 -18.88
CA ASN A 296 5.33 -9.03 -19.08
C ASN A 296 4.91 -8.00 -18.02
N ASN A 297 4.86 -6.73 -18.42
CA ASN A 297 4.45 -5.62 -17.57
C ASN A 297 2.97 -5.69 -17.17
N GLU A 298 2.09 -6.16 -18.05
CA GLU A 298 0.66 -6.29 -17.75
C GLU A 298 0.42 -7.35 -16.68
N LEU A 299 1.10 -8.49 -16.78
CA LEU A 299 1.04 -9.55 -15.76
C LEU A 299 1.54 -9.04 -14.40
N PHE A 300 2.61 -8.24 -14.38
CA PHE A 300 3.07 -7.57 -13.16
C PHE A 300 1.98 -6.66 -12.60
N PHE A 301 1.40 -5.81 -13.41
CA PHE A 301 0.38 -4.84 -13.01
C PHE A 301 -0.87 -5.54 -12.45
N GLU A 302 -1.34 -6.58 -13.10
CA GLU A 302 -2.48 -7.37 -12.65
C GLU A 302 -2.21 -7.99 -11.27
N GLN A 303 -1.05 -8.62 -11.09
CA GLN A 303 -0.71 -9.25 -9.82
C GLN A 303 -0.44 -8.22 -8.73
N PHE A 304 0.22 -7.10 -9.05
CA PHE A 304 0.44 -6.00 -8.11
C PHE A 304 -0.88 -5.47 -7.57
N ALA A 305 -1.86 -5.21 -8.44
CA ALA A 305 -3.18 -4.74 -8.04
C ALA A 305 -3.88 -5.75 -7.10
N LYS A 306 -3.85 -7.06 -7.43
CA LYS A 306 -4.39 -8.13 -6.57
C LYS A 306 -3.70 -8.15 -5.20
N SER A 307 -2.38 -8.08 -5.19
CA SER A 307 -1.59 -8.11 -3.96
C SER A 307 -1.77 -6.85 -3.10
N MET A 308 -1.98 -5.68 -3.71
CA MET A 308 -2.31 -4.43 -3.01
C MET A 308 -3.70 -4.50 -2.34
N VAL A 309 -4.69 -5.12 -2.98
CA VAL A 309 -5.99 -5.38 -2.36
C VAL A 309 -5.83 -6.34 -1.17
N LYS A 310 -5.07 -7.45 -1.32
CA LYS A 310 -4.78 -8.37 -0.20
C LYS A 310 -4.08 -7.65 0.96
N MET A 311 -3.05 -6.86 0.66
CA MET A 311 -2.33 -6.09 1.69
C MET A 311 -3.27 -5.10 2.38
N GLY A 312 -4.10 -4.38 1.64
CA GLY A 312 -5.07 -3.43 2.20
C GLY A 312 -6.14 -4.07 3.08
N ASN A 313 -6.32 -5.39 3.02
CA ASN A 313 -7.25 -6.16 3.85
C ASN A 313 -6.57 -6.82 5.06
N ILE A 314 -5.31 -6.51 5.36
CA ILE A 314 -4.65 -7.07 6.55
C ILE A 314 -5.29 -6.48 7.81
N SER A 315 -5.97 -7.33 8.57
CA SER A 315 -6.52 -7.06 9.91
C SER A 315 -7.13 -5.66 10.11
N PRO A 316 -8.04 -5.17 9.25
CA PRO A 316 -8.58 -3.83 9.39
C PRO A 316 -9.47 -3.73 10.64
N LEU A 317 -9.50 -2.57 11.25
CA LEU A 317 -10.53 -2.23 12.21
C LEU A 317 -11.79 -1.80 11.46
N THR A 318 -12.95 -2.32 11.86
CA THR A 318 -14.25 -2.06 11.20
C THR A 318 -15.37 -1.98 12.23
N GLY A 319 -16.57 -1.54 11.84
CA GLY A 319 -17.75 -1.44 12.70
C GLY A 319 -17.51 -0.53 13.90
N SER A 320 -17.59 -1.07 15.11
CA SER A 320 -17.38 -0.31 16.36
C SER A 320 -15.92 -0.30 16.85
N ARG A 321 -15.02 -1.06 16.21
CA ARG A 321 -13.61 -1.13 16.61
C ARG A 321 -12.85 0.09 16.11
N GLY A 322 -12.02 0.70 16.96
CA GLY A 322 -11.27 1.93 16.62
C GLY A 322 -12.13 3.20 16.59
N GLU A 323 -11.72 4.19 15.83
CA GLU A 323 -12.41 5.48 15.71
C GLU A 323 -12.26 6.06 14.30
N ILE A 324 -12.93 7.18 14.00
CA ILE A 324 -12.61 8.05 12.87
C ILE A 324 -11.89 9.26 13.45
N ARG A 325 -10.58 9.35 13.26
CA ARG A 325 -9.80 10.47 13.79
C ARG A 325 -10.14 11.76 13.04
N LYS A 326 -10.33 12.87 13.78
CA LYS A 326 -10.44 14.22 13.21
C LYS A 326 -9.10 14.77 12.72
N ASN A 327 -8.02 14.28 13.32
CA ASN A 327 -6.65 14.60 12.97
C ASN A 327 -5.85 13.29 12.98
N CYS A 328 -5.21 12.93 11.87
CA CYS A 328 -4.54 11.64 11.74
C CYS A 328 -3.35 11.45 12.69
N ARG A 329 -2.80 12.55 13.23
CA ARG A 329 -1.65 12.54 14.12
C ARG A 329 -1.97 12.19 15.57
N ARG A 330 -3.23 12.20 15.98
CA ARG A 330 -3.65 12.01 17.37
C ARG A 330 -5.00 11.33 17.49
N VAL A 331 -5.15 10.58 18.58
CA VAL A 331 -6.44 10.01 19.00
C VAL A 331 -7.40 11.15 19.35
N ASN A 332 -8.68 10.97 19.06
CA ASN A 332 -9.71 11.92 19.45
C ASN A 332 -9.75 12.05 20.98
N LYS A 333 -9.98 13.25 21.48
CA LYS A 333 -10.26 13.46 22.90
C LYS A 333 -11.64 12.87 23.22
N SER A 334 -11.71 12.08 24.25
CA SER A 334 -12.97 11.62 24.85
C SER A 334 -13.78 12.76 25.42
#